data_a76244886b758fc9e6cdc065d928cf67
#
_entry.id   a76244886b758fc9e6cdc065d928cf67
#
_cell.length_a   1.000
_cell.length_b   1.000
_cell.length_c   1.000
_cell.angle_alpha   90.00
_cell.angle_beta   90.00
_cell.angle_gamma   90.00
#
_symmetry.space_group_name_H-M   'P 1'
#
loop_
_entity.id
_entity.type
_entity.pdbx_description
1 polymer ?
#
loop_
_entity_poly.entity_id
_entity_poly.type
_entity_poly.pdbx_seq_one_letter_code
_entity_poly.pdbx_strand_id
1 'polypeptide(L)'
;MTTPRILYCNCTYAQVVPKEVKAAVLRKLCESGVEFEAVADLCEMSARKDAALHRLAEGGVVKIAACYPRAVKWLFAAANAPLPPAGTEVLNMRTQTADEITKALFSPEMKPNLPAGKASHNGAVVIESAIPNQPSPSL
;
A
#
# COMPACT_ATOMS: atom_id res chain seq x y z
N MET A 1 -0.84 -9.19 21.80
CA MET A 1 -1.50 -8.51 20.73
C MET A 1 -0.56 -7.55 20.03
N THR A 2 -0.46 -7.65 18.73
CA THR A 2 0.52 -6.85 17.98
C THR A 2 -0.11 -5.57 17.46
N THR A 3 0.55 -4.44 17.75
CA THR A 3 0.12 -3.16 17.19
C THR A 3 0.44 -3.15 15.70
N PRO A 4 -0.51 -2.77 14.84
CA PRO A 4 -0.24 -2.70 13.41
C PRO A 4 0.89 -1.71 13.10
N ARG A 5 1.78 -2.10 12.21
CA ARG A 5 2.79 -1.18 11.69
C ARG A 5 2.11 -0.19 10.76
N ILE A 6 2.69 0.99 10.64
CA ILE A 6 2.18 2.01 9.74
C ILE A 6 3.23 2.31 8.69
N LEU A 7 2.82 2.23 7.42
CA LEU A 7 3.67 2.57 6.29
C LEU A 7 3.01 3.71 5.51
N TYR A 8 3.78 4.76 5.25
CA TYR A 8 3.31 5.93 4.51
C TYR A 8 4.08 6.02 3.19
N CYS A 9 3.35 6.10 2.07
CA CYS A 9 3.93 6.28 0.75
C CYS A 9 3.76 7.74 0.32
N ASN A 10 4.88 8.43 0.09
CA ASN A 10 4.81 9.84 -0.28
C ASN A 10 4.39 10.07 -1.72
N CYS A 11 4.42 9.02 -2.54
CA CYS A 11 4.02 9.11 -3.94
C CYS A 11 4.79 10.20 -4.68
N THR A 12 6.09 10.27 -4.41
CA THR A 12 6.95 11.37 -4.88
C THR A 12 7.03 11.43 -6.39
N TYR A 13 7.19 10.30 -7.04
CA TYR A 13 7.38 10.24 -8.49
C TYR A 13 6.07 10.04 -9.24
N ALA A 14 5.23 9.16 -8.77
CA ALA A 14 3.94 8.90 -9.43
C ALA A 14 2.98 10.08 -9.32
N GLN A 15 3.00 10.77 -8.19
CA GLN A 15 2.23 11.99 -7.95
C GLN A 15 0.74 11.82 -8.24
N VAL A 16 0.19 10.66 -7.86
CA VAL A 16 -1.22 10.38 -8.11
C VAL A 16 -2.12 10.70 -6.91
N VAL A 17 -1.51 11.03 -5.77
CA VAL A 17 -2.24 11.37 -4.55
C VAL A 17 -2.29 12.88 -4.38
N PRO A 18 -3.46 13.45 -4.00
CA PRO A 18 -3.55 14.91 -3.79
C PRO A 18 -2.54 15.38 -2.75
N LYS A 19 -1.86 16.48 -3.08
CA LYS A 19 -0.81 17.01 -2.21
C LYS A 19 -1.34 17.39 -0.83
N GLU A 20 -2.55 17.92 -0.78
CA GLU A 20 -3.14 18.35 0.48
C GLU A 20 -3.37 17.18 1.41
N VAL A 21 -3.83 16.06 0.86
CA VAL A 21 -4.07 14.87 1.66
C VAL A 21 -2.76 14.30 2.17
N LYS A 22 -1.77 14.19 1.29
CA LYS A 22 -0.44 13.68 1.68
C LYS A 22 0.14 14.50 2.82
N ALA A 23 0.13 15.81 2.65
CA ALA A 23 0.72 16.70 3.64
C ALA A 23 0.01 16.61 4.97
N ALA A 24 -1.32 16.55 4.94
CA ALA A 24 -2.10 16.47 6.17
C ALA A 24 -1.88 15.14 6.90
N VAL A 25 -1.84 14.03 6.16
CA VAL A 25 -1.61 12.73 6.77
C VAL A 25 -0.23 12.66 7.39
N LEU A 26 0.78 13.11 6.65
CA LEU A 26 2.15 13.08 7.16
C LEU A 26 2.32 13.95 8.38
N ARG A 27 1.73 15.16 8.36
CA ARG A 27 1.79 16.06 9.51
C ARG A 27 1.17 15.41 10.74
N LYS A 28 -0.01 14.80 10.57
CA LYS A 28 -0.68 14.17 11.71
C LYS A 28 0.10 12.97 12.24
N LEU A 29 0.74 12.21 11.36
CA LEU A 29 1.61 11.12 11.79
C LEU A 29 2.77 11.64 12.61
N CYS A 30 3.41 12.70 12.14
CA CYS A 30 4.55 13.28 12.88
C CYS A 30 4.14 13.87 14.24
N GLU A 31 2.96 14.49 14.28
CA GLU A 31 2.49 15.12 15.51
C GLU A 31 2.00 14.12 16.56
N SER A 32 1.59 12.93 16.11
CA SER A 32 1.00 11.94 17.01
C SER A 32 2.00 11.23 17.90
N GLY A 33 3.28 11.23 17.51
CA GLY A 33 4.30 10.49 18.23
C GLY A 33 4.27 8.99 17.94
N VAL A 34 3.37 8.53 17.07
CA VAL A 34 3.29 7.12 16.71
C VAL A 34 4.42 6.76 15.76
N GLU A 35 5.00 5.58 15.95
CA GLU A 35 6.04 5.11 15.05
C GLU A 35 5.44 4.76 13.69
N PHE A 36 6.09 5.20 12.64
CA PHE A 36 5.68 4.83 11.29
C PHE A 36 6.90 4.85 10.38
N GLU A 37 6.77 4.16 9.26
CA GLU A 37 7.82 4.14 8.26
C GLU A 37 7.31 4.88 7.02
N ALA A 38 8.14 5.76 6.47
CA ALA A 38 7.78 6.52 5.27
C ALA A 38 8.70 6.13 4.13
N VAL A 39 8.13 5.93 2.95
CA VAL A 39 8.92 5.69 1.76
C VAL A 39 8.57 6.75 0.72
N ALA A 40 9.52 7.05 -0.15
CA ALA A 40 9.33 8.08 -1.16
C ALA A 40 8.27 7.67 -2.18
N ASP A 41 8.31 6.44 -2.64
CA ASP A 41 7.38 6.01 -3.69
C ASP A 41 7.43 4.49 -3.85
N LEU A 42 6.29 3.84 -3.54
CA LEU A 42 6.21 2.39 -3.67
C LEU A 42 6.27 1.93 -5.12
N CYS A 43 5.72 2.73 -6.04
CA CYS A 43 5.78 2.38 -7.46
C CYS A 43 7.22 2.30 -7.94
N GLU A 44 8.03 3.27 -7.55
CA GLU A 44 9.42 3.31 -7.94
C GLU A 44 10.21 2.16 -7.29
N MET A 45 9.91 1.87 -6.02
CA MET A 45 10.56 0.77 -5.33
C MET A 45 10.23 -0.56 -6.00
N SER A 46 8.98 -0.74 -6.43
CA SER A 46 8.57 -1.95 -7.13
C SER A 46 9.28 -2.07 -8.47
N ALA A 47 9.39 -0.98 -9.20
CA ALA A 47 10.07 -0.98 -10.50
C ALA A 47 11.54 -1.40 -10.36
N ARG A 48 12.18 -1.00 -9.26
CA ARG A 48 13.57 -1.39 -8.98
C ARG A 48 13.68 -2.74 -8.30
N LYS A 49 12.55 -3.34 -7.93
CA LYS A 49 12.51 -4.57 -7.14
C LYS A 49 13.34 -4.42 -5.86
N ASP A 50 13.10 -3.32 -5.17
CA ASP A 50 13.83 -2.96 -3.97
C ASP A 50 13.64 -4.01 -2.88
N ALA A 51 14.75 -4.51 -2.34
CA ALA A 51 14.69 -5.54 -1.31
C ALA A 51 13.95 -5.11 -0.05
N ALA A 52 13.86 -3.81 0.19
CA ALA A 52 13.13 -3.30 1.36
C ALA A 52 11.65 -3.70 1.32
N LEU A 53 11.09 -3.95 0.13
CA LEU A 53 9.71 -4.38 0.03
C LEU A 53 9.47 -5.72 0.73
N HIS A 54 10.46 -6.61 0.70
CA HIS A 54 10.36 -7.89 1.41
C HIS A 54 10.24 -7.66 2.91
N ARG A 55 11.06 -6.77 3.45
CA ARG A 55 11.02 -6.44 4.88
C ARG A 55 9.66 -5.83 5.24
N LEU A 56 9.17 -4.94 4.41
CA LEU A 56 7.89 -4.29 4.66
C LEU A 56 6.74 -5.28 4.60
N ALA A 57 6.79 -6.26 3.71
CA ALA A 57 5.73 -7.23 3.55
C ALA A 57 5.73 -8.29 4.65
N GLU A 58 6.89 -8.59 5.21
CA GLU A 58 7.04 -9.72 6.12
C GLU A 58 6.94 -9.37 7.60
N GLY A 59 6.79 -8.11 7.93
CA GLY A 59 6.88 -7.66 9.31
C GLY A 59 5.62 -7.84 10.16
N GLY A 60 4.62 -8.57 9.70
CA GLY A 60 3.38 -8.75 10.44
C GLY A 60 2.27 -7.85 9.92
N VAL A 61 1.29 -7.53 10.77
CA VAL A 61 0.17 -6.71 10.32
C VAL A 61 0.63 -5.28 10.03
N VAL A 62 0.10 -4.70 8.95
CA VAL A 62 0.53 -3.37 8.51
C VAL A 62 -0.65 -2.59 7.94
N LYS A 63 -0.70 -1.29 8.25
CA LYS A 63 -1.63 -0.35 7.65
C LYS A 63 -0.82 0.56 6.74
N ILE A 64 -1.22 0.64 5.48
CA ILE A 64 -0.46 1.35 4.46
C ILE A 64 -1.29 2.54 3.95
N ALA A 65 -0.77 3.75 4.13
CA ALA A 65 -1.37 4.94 3.54
C ALA A 65 -0.72 5.17 2.19
N ALA A 66 -1.47 4.96 1.11
CA ALA A 66 -0.94 5.03 -0.24
C ALA A 66 -2.06 5.35 -1.23
N CYS A 67 -2.14 4.61 -2.32
CA CYS A 67 -3.19 4.79 -3.30
C CYS A 67 -4.19 3.62 -3.21
N TYR A 68 -4.67 3.11 -4.33
CA TYR A 68 -5.67 2.06 -4.33
C TYR A 68 -5.13 0.75 -3.76
N PRO A 69 -5.94 0.03 -2.96
CA PRO A 69 -5.50 -1.27 -2.43
C PRO A 69 -5.04 -2.25 -3.52
N ARG A 70 -5.75 -2.28 -4.66
CA ARG A 70 -5.36 -3.16 -5.76
C ARG A 70 -3.96 -2.81 -6.27
N ALA A 71 -3.70 -1.52 -6.45
CA ALA A 71 -2.40 -1.09 -6.95
C ALA A 71 -1.28 -1.46 -5.99
N VAL A 72 -1.50 -1.22 -4.71
CA VAL A 72 -0.50 -1.53 -3.68
C VAL A 72 -0.23 -3.03 -3.66
N LYS A 73 -1.28 -3.84 -3.73
CA LYS A 73 -1.13 -5.29 -3.76
C LYS A 73 -0.23 -5.73 -4.91
N TRP A 74 -0.49 -5.19 -6.10
CA TRP A 74 0.29 -5.59 -7.28
C TRP A 74 1.72 -5.08 -7.26
N LEU A 75 1.96 -3.90 -6.67
CA LEU A 75 3.32 -3.38 -6.57
C LEU A 75 4.21 -4.31 -5.75
N PHE A 76 3.69 -4.81 -4.63
CA PHE A 76 4.45 -5.73 -3.81
C PHE A 76 4.60 -7.09 -4.49
N ALA A 77 3.52 -7.59 -5.12
CA ALA A 77 3.57 -8.88 -5.80
C ALA A 77 4.57 -8.86 -6.95
N ALA A 78 4.60 -7.76 -7.70
CA ALA A 78 5.51 -7.62 -8.84
C ALA A 78 6.98 -7.65 -8.41
N ALA A 79 7.25 -7.27 -7.18
CA ALA A 79 8.60 -7.29 -6.63
C ALA A 79 8.91 -8.59 -5.88
N ASN A 80 8.06 -9.60 -6.03
CA ASN A 80 8.19 -10.89 -5.35
C ASN A 80 8.10 -10.78 -3.83
N ALA A 81 7.34 -9.79 -3.36
CA ALA A 81 7.15 -9.53 -1.93
C ALA A 81 5.67 -9.40 -1.60
N PRO A 82 4.87 -10.45 -1.85
CA PRO A 82 3.42 -10.34 -1.70
C PRO A 82 3.01 -9.99 -0.28
N LEU A 83 2.05 -9.09 -0.16
CA LEU A 83 1.51 -8.70 1.13
C LEU A 83 0.55 -9.78 1.65
N PRO A 84 0.56 -10.06 2.96
CA PRO A 84 -0.38 -11.03 3.53
C PRO A 84 -1.79 -10.45 3.51
N PRO A 85 -2.75 -11.11 2.84
CA PRO A 85 -4.11 -10.56 2.72
C PRO A 85 -4.79 -10.34 4.07
N ALA A 86 -4.59 -11.24 5.01
CA ALA A 86 -5.25 -11.14 6.31
C ALA A 86 -4.61 -10.09 7.22
N GLY A 87 -3.41 -9.65 6.90
CA GLY A 87 -2.68 -8.72 7.76
C GLY A 87 -2.43 -7.36 7.18
N THR A 88 -3.09 -7.00 6.06
CA THR A 88 -2.82 -5.73 5.38
C THR A 88 -4.09 -4.91 5.19
N GLU A 89 -4.04 -3.66 5.64
CA GLU A 89 -5.11 -2.70 5.38
C GLU A 89 -4.50 -1.51 4.65
N VAL A 90 -5.06 -1.13 3.49
CA VAL A 90 -4.58 -0.01 2.68
C VAL A 90 -5.57 1.14 2.78
N LEU A 91 -5.06 2.32 3.17
CA LEU A 91 -5.85 3.53 3.23
C LEU A 91 -5.57 4.31 1.94
N ASN A 92 -6.64 4.66 1.23
CA ASN A 92 -6.53 5.22 -0.12
C ASN A 92 -6.52 6.75 -0.06
N MET A 93 -5.34 7.34 -0.16
CA MET A 93 -5.19 8.79 -0.10
C MET A 93 -5.71 9.49 -1.35
N ARG A 94 -6.09 8.74 -2.38
CA ARG A 94 -6.69 9.34 -3.57
C ARG A 94 -8.17 9.63 -3.39
N THR A 95 -8.85 8.86 -2.54
CA THR A 95 -10.30 8.96 -2.40
C THR A 95 -10.78 9.28 -0.99
N GLN A 96 -9.96 9.03 0.02
CA GLN A 96 -10.34 9.28 1.41
C GLN A 96 -9.76 10.60 1.90
N THR A 97 -10.43 11.19 2.88
CA THR A 97 -9.93 12.42 3.49
C THR A 97 -8.79 12.10 4.45
N ALA A 98 -7.97 13.12 4.74
CA ALA A 98 -6.88 12.94 5.70
C ALA A 98 -7.41 12.50 7.07
N ASP A 99 -8.56 13.02 7.49
CA ASP A 99 -9.15 12.63 8.78
C ASP A 99 -9.56 11.16 8.79
N GLU A 100 -10.18 10.70 7.71
CA GLU A 100 -10.56 9.29 7.59
C GLU A 100 -9.34 8.38 7.64
N ILE A 101 -8.29 8.78 6.95
CA ILE A 101 -7.08 7.98 6.87
C ILE A 101 -6.39 7.91 8.22
N THR A 102 -6.19 9.06 8.87
CA THR A 102 -5.48 9.05 10.15
C THR A 102 -6.27 8.36 11.24
N LYS A 103 -7.60 8.49 11.21
CA LYS A 103 -8.45 7.77 12.15
C LYS A 103 -8.24 6.26 12.02
N ALA A 104 -8.20 5.77 10.78
CA ALA A 104 -7.98 4.35 10.54
C ALA A 104 -6.56 3.92 10.91
N LEU A 105 -5.57 4.76 10.61
CA LEU A 105 -4.19 4.43 10.94
C LEU A 105 -3.96 4.31 12.44
N PHE A 106 -4.62 5.16 13.22
CA PHE A 106 -4.43 5.18 14.68
C PHE A 106 -5.33 4.20 15.40
N SER A 107 -6.28 3.58 14.70
CA SER A 107 -7.18 2.60 15.30
C SER A 107 -6.41 1.31 15.58
N PRO A 108 -6.64 0.67 16.74
CA PRO A 108 -6.03 -0.64 17.01
C PRO A 108 -6.66 -1.76 16.18
N GLU A 109 -7.80 -1.47 15.56
CA GLU A 109 -8.56 -2.46 14.79
C GLU A 109 -8.00 -2.59 13.40
N MET A 110 -7.84 -3.83 12.93
CA MET A 110 -7.42 -4.11 11.55
C MET A 110 -8.65 -4.42 10.70
N LYS A 111 -8.71 -3.81 9.53
CA LYS A 111 -9.76 -4.09 8.55
C LYS A 111 -9.11 -4.44 7.23
N PRO A 112 -8.61 -5.67 7.10
CA PRO A 112 -7.90 -6.07 5.88
C PRO A 112 -8.75 -5.85 4.64
N ASN A 113 -8.17 -5.25 3.61
CA ASN A 113 -8.92 -4.88 2.43
C ASN A 113 -8.20 -5.09 1.12
N LEU A 114 -7.21 -5.96 1.10
CA LEU A 114 -6.58 -6.30 -0.17
C LEU A 114 -7.58 -7.09 -1.01
N PRO A 115 -7.75 -6.73 -2.29
CA PRO A 115 -8.69 -7.45 -3.15
C PRO A 115 -8.24 -8.89 -3.35
N ALA A 116 -9.20 -9.79 -3.49
CA ALA A 116 -8.95 -11.21 -3.64
C ALA A 116 -8.59 -11.61 -5.07
N GLY A 117 -8.24 -10.66 -5.91
CA GLY A 117 -7.94 -10.93 -7.30
C GLY A 117 -6.88 -11.98 -7.49
N LYS A 118 -6.94 -12.69 -8.60
CA LYS A 118 -5.99 -13.72 -8.95
C LYS A 118 -4.98 -13.15 -9.90
N ALA A 119 -3.83 -13.61 -9.68
CA ALA A 119 -2.86 -13.40 -10.71
C ALA A 119 -3.04 -14.46 -11.71
N SER A 120 -3.26 -14.98 -12.37
CA SER A 120 -3.48 -16.04 -13.02
C SER A 120 -2.53 -16.74 -13.49
N HIS A 121 -2.82 -17.07 -13.23
CA HIS A 121 -2.34 -17.78 -13.41
C HIS A 121 -1.57 -18.45 -13.30
N ASN A 122 -1.42 -18.79 -13.19
CA ASN A 122 -0.86 -19.26 -12.93
C ASN A 122 -0.12 -19.16 -12.96
N GLY A 123 -0.12 -18.98 -13.03
CA GLY A 123 0.35 -18.51 -12.90
C GLY A 123 0.16 -17.74 -13.35
N ALA A 124 0.00 -17.70 -13.79
CA ALA A 124 -0.38 -16.91 -14.36
C ALA A 124 -1.12 -16.02 -13.99
N VAL A 125 -1.22 -15.23 -14.18
CA VAL A 125 -1.95 -14.44 -13.72
C VAL A 125 -2.99 -13.96 -14.40
N VAL A 126 -3.84 -13.86 -14.34
CA VAL A 126 -4.82 -13.46 -14.97
C VAL A 126 -5.28 -12.15 -14.78
N ILE A 127 -5.35 -11.52 -15.27
CA ILE A 127 -5.72 -10.44 -14.94
C ILE A 127 -6.97 -10.08 -15.23
N GLU A 128 -7.64 -10.02 -14.87
CA GLU A 128 -8.73 -9.79 -15.07
C GLU A 128 -8.99 -8.56 -15.30
N SER A 129 -8.72 -8.44 -15.82
CA SER A 129 -8.68 -7.80 -16.16
C SER A 129 -8.27 -7.08 -16.10
N ALA A 130 -7.72 -7.00 -16.16
CA ALA A 130 -6.99 -6.63 -16.32
C ALA A 130 -6.56 -6.10 -16.55
N ILE A 131 -6.19 -5.76 -16.68
CA ILE A 131 -5.55 -5.50 -17.02
C ILE A 131 -5.48 -5.40 -17.68
N PRO A 132 -5.76 -5.10 -18.13
CA PRO A 132 -5.39 -5.15 -18.78
C PRO A 132 -5.06 -4.93 -19.03
N ASN A 133 -4.91 -4.52 -19.24
CA ASN A 133 -4.31 -4.60 -19.53
C ASN A 133 -3.65 -4.50 -19.34
N GLN A 134 -3.50 -4.28 -19.19
CA GLN A 134 -2.69 -4.46 -19.00
C GLN A 134 -2.02 -4.86 -19.06
N PRO A 135 -2.00 -4.77 -19.30
CA PRO A 135 -1.29 -5.36 -19.43
C PRO A 135 -0.88 -5.84 -19.17
N SER A 136 -0.73 -5.55 -19.09
CA SER A 136 -0.23 -6.12 -18.94
C SER A 136 0.29 -6.38 -18.70
N PRO A 137 0.40 -6.41 -18.74
CA PRO A 137 1.02 -6.71 -18.63
C PRO A 137 1.50 -7.01 -18.56
N SER A 138 1.75 -6.67 -18.63
CA SER A 138 2.21 -6.99 -18.70
C SER A 138 2.45 -7.12 -18.62
N LEU A 139 2.49 -6.83 -18.75
CA LEU A 139 2.64 -7.00 -18.79
C LEU A 139 2.85 -7.27 -18.92
#